data_8b9a98814805851bb7f5fb241ad2d558
#
_entry.id   8b9a98814805851bb7f5fb241ad2d558
#
_cell.length_a   1.000
_cell.length_b   1.000
_cell.length_c   1.000
_cell.angle_alpha   90.00
_cell.angle_beta   90.00
_cell.angle_gamma   90.00
#
_symmetry.space_group_name_H-M   'P 1'
#
loop_
_entity.id
_entity.type
_entity.pdbx_description
1 polymer ?
#
loop_
_entity_poly.entity_id
_entity_poly.type
_entity_poly.pdbx_seq_one_letter_code
_entity_poly.pdbx_strand_id
1 'polypeptide(L)'
;LDEIFAGLVLLGIHAKTGSNGSVIPHTYSSKLMFEIFGQPVGEFDILSLVAGEKKVPVILISGDSKSLEQAGTSLPSTPGVITKYSIGTEGALCMHPDRVCELLRDEMKRAMKLVDSIEPAQISGAIQLGVKVLDVCLSSRIEWIPGCKRVDSTSFEFTCRNMKEVLNLVYGCSTLVEAKF
;
A
#
# COMPACT_ATOMS: atom_id res chain seq x y z
N LEU A 1 4.16 -7.42 14.30
CA LEU A 1 3.48 -8.48 13.60
C LEU A 1 4.38 -9.71 13.55
N ASP A 2 3.85 -10.87 13.89
CA ASP A 2 4.51 -12.17 13.86
C ASP A 2 3.47 -13.29 13.61
N GLU A 3 3.92 -14.54 13.55
CA GLU A 3 3.11 -15.72 13.20
C GLU A 3 2.02 -16.10 14.22
N ILE A 4 1.92 -15.41 15.36
CA ILE A 4 0.80 -15.64 16.31
C ILE A 4 -0.50 -14.95 15.87
N PHE A 5 -0.41 -13.99 14.92
CA PHE A 5 -1.59 -13.31 14.39
C PHE A 5 -2.25 -14.19 13.30
N ALA A 6 -3.55 -14.44 13.44
CA ALA A 6 -4.31 -15.21 12.45
C ALA A 6 -4.48 -14.44 11.12
N GLY A 7 -4.41 -13.14 11.12
CA GLY A 7 -4.56 -12.31 9.92
C GLY A 7 -4.39 -10.83 10.18
N LEU A 8 -4.16 -10.08 9.11
CA LEU A 8 -4.07 -8.61 9.09
C LEU A 8 -5.37 -8.03 8.52
N VAL A 9 -5.88 -7.00 9.15
CA VAL A 9 -7.02 -6.22 8.66
C VAL A 9 -6.55 -4.82 8.28
N LEU A 10 -6.82 -4.40 7.04
CA LEU A 10 -6.47 -3.07 6.52
C LEU A 10 -7.74 -2.21 6.42
N LEU A 11 -7.83 -1.16 7.23
CA LEU A 11 -9.01 -0.30 7.29
C LEU A 11 -8.73 1.10 6.76
N GLY A 12 -9.64 1.57 5.87
CA GLY A 12 -9.62 2.94 5.38
C GLY A 12 -8.49 3.25 4.41
N ILE A 13 -8.05 2.27 3.64
CA ILE A 13 -6.97 2.43 2.68
C ILE A 13 -7.37 3.30 1.48
N HIS A 14 -6.37 3.85 0.82
CA HIS A 14 -6.47 4.66 -0.38
C HIS A 14 -5.84 3.96 -1.58
N ALA A 15 -6.20 4.43 -2.78
CA ALA A 15 -5.52 4.00 -4.00
C ALA A 15 -4.09 4.55 -4.05
N LYS A 16 -3.20 3.84 -4.73
CA LYS A 16 -1.79 4.22 -4.88
C LYS A 16 -1.62 5.57 -5.59
N THR A 17 -0.49 6.22 -5.35
CA THR A 17 -0.13 7.50 -5.98
C THR A 17 -0.28 7.41 -7.50
N GLY A 18 -0.81 8.48 -8.10
CA GLY A 18 -1.01 8.56 -9.55
C GLY A 18 -2.28 7.87 -10.06
N SER A 19 -3.13 7.31 -9.19
CA SER A 19 -4.40 6.70 -9.58
C SER A 19 -5.41 7.75 -10.03
N ASN A 20 -5.89 7.61 -11.27
CA ASN A 20 -6.93 8.49 -11.79
C ASN A 20 -8.30 8.15 -11.20
N GLY A 21 -9.11 9.20 -10.93
CA GLY A 21 -10.48 9.04 -10.42
C GLY A 21 -10.58 8.50 -9.00
N SER A 22 -9.51 8.57 -8.22
CA SER A 22 -9.46 8.17 -6.81
C SER A 22 -9.45 9.36 -5.89
N VAL A 23 -10.09 9.25 -4.74
CA VAL A 23 -10.01 10.26 -3.68
C VAL A 23 -8.67 10.14 -2.96
N ILE A 24 -7.95 11.26 -2.86
CA ILE A 24 -6.66 11.39 -2.16
C ILE A 24 -5.68 10.24 -2.49
N PRO A 25 -5.38 9.96 -3.78
CA PRO A 25 -4.47 8.87 -4.12
C PRO A 25 -3.05 9.16 -3.65
N HIS A 26 -2.49 8.31 -2.79
CA HIS A 26 -1.13 8.45 -2.29
C HIS A 26 -0.59 7.11 -1.79
N THR A 27 0.73 7.04 -1.62
CA THR A 27 1.42 5.92 -0.98
C THR A 27 2.45 6.53 -0.02
N TYR A 28 2.07 6.71 1.25
CA TYR A 28 2.80 7.44 2.31
C TYR A 28 3.10 8.91 1.99
N SER A 29 3.22 9.27 0.71
CA SER A 29 3.37 10.64 0.20
C SER A 29 2.71 10.74 -1.16
N SER A 30 2.05 11.86 -1.44
CA SER A 30 1.51 12.16 -2.77
C SER A 30 2.58 12.57 -3.79
N LYS A 31 3.82 12.79 -3.33
CA LYS A 31 4.98 13.21 -4.14
C LYS A 31 5.83 12.05 -4.66
N LEU A 32 5.55 10.83 -4.20
CA LEU A 32 6.31 9.63 -4.55
C LEU A 32 5.41 8.56 -5.15
N MET A 33 5.96 7.83 -6.10
CA MET A 33 5.44 6.53 -6.55
C MET A 33 6.47 5.46 -6.21
N PHE A 34 5.99 4.33 -5.72
CA PHE A 34 6.82 3.18 -5.40
C PHE A 34 6.51 2.01 -6.33
N GLU A 35 7.54 1.25 -6.65
CA GLU A 35 7.45 0.05 -7.47
C GLU A 35 8.23 -1.09 -6.79
N ILE A 36 7.70 -2.30 -6.85
CA ILE A 36 8.42 -3.51 -6.47
C ILE A 36 8.55 -4.38 -7.72
N PHE A 37 9.78 -4.69 -8.11
CA PHE A 37 10.10 -5.37 -9.38
C PHE A 37 9.47 -4.69 -10.60
N GLY A 38 9.46 -3.34 -10.63
CA GLY A 38 8.88 -2.55 -11.71
C GLY A 38 7.34 -2.50 -11.73
N GLN A 39 6.67 -3.09 -10.73
CA GLN A 39 5.21 -3.01 -10.62
C GLN A 39 4.83 -1.94 -9.60
N PRO A 40 3.96 -0.97 -9.96
CA PRO A 40 3.51 0.07 -9.05
C PRO A 40 2.77 -0.53 -7.85
N VAL A 41 3.15 -0.11 -6.63
CA VAL A 41 2.58 -0.59 -5.37
C VAL A 41 1.95 0.53 -4.55
N GLY A 42 0.87 0.20 -3.86
CA GLY A 42 0.23 1.03 -2.84
C GLY A 42 0.58 0.56 -1.43
N GLU A 43 0.03 1.24 -0.42
CA GLU A 43 0.24 0.88 0.98
C GLU A 43 -0.25 -0.54 1.28
N PHE A 44 -1.42 -0.92 0.73
CA PHE A 44 -1.97 -2.25 0.94
C PHE A 44 -1.09 -3.36 0.33
N ASP A 45 -0.44 -3.12 -0.81
CA ASP A 45 0.52 -4.06 -1.40
C ASP A 45 1.74 -4.23 -0.50
N ILE A 46 2.34 -3.10 -0.07
CA ILE A 46 3.52 -3.11 0.80
C ILE A 46 3.21 -3.80 2.13
N LEU A 47 2.09 -3.44 2.77
CA LEU A 47 1.69 -4.01 4.06
C LEU A 47 1.34 -5.51 3.95
N SER A 48 0.74 -5.94 2.84
CA SER A 48 0.46 -7.35 2.60
C SER A 48 1.73 -8.18 2.46
N LEU A 49 2.75 -7.65 1.77
CA LEU A 49 4.05 -8.30 1.63
C LEU A 49 4.83 -8.33 2.96
N VAL A 50 4.76 -7.26 3.76
CA VAL A 50 5.32 -7.23 5.12
C VAL A 50 4.68 -8.28 6.02
N ALA A 51 3.35 -8.43 5.95
CA ALA A 51 2.62 -9.43 6.69
C ALA A 51 2.94 -10.84 6.18
N GLY A 52 3.04 -10.98 4.85
CA GLY A 52 3.35 -12.24 4.18
C GLY A 52 4.71 -12.81 4.54
N GLU A 53 5.76 -11.98 4.75
CA GLU A 53 7.05 -12.43 5.31
C GLU A 53 6.91 -13.06 6.70
N LYS A 54 5.84 -12.71 7.42
CA LYS A 54 5.50 -13.30 8.73
C LYS A 54 4.45 -14.40 8.64
N LYS A 55 4.13 -14.85 7.43
CA LYS A 55 3.09 -15.83 7.14
C LYS A 55 1.69 -15.41 7.60
N VAL A 56 1.43 -14.12 7.69
CA VAL A 56 0.15 -13.55 8.10
C VAL A 56 -0.61 -13.07 6.87
N PRO A 57 -1.78 -13.65 6.53
CA PRO A 57 -2.58 -13.19 5.40
C PRO A 57 -3.29 -11.87 5.69
N VAL A 58 -3.58 -11.09 4.66
CA VAL A 58 -4.56 -10.00 4.76
C VAL A 58 -5.96 -10.59 4.61
N ILE A 59 -6.74 -10.55 5.68
CA ILE A 59 -8.05 -11.23 5.75
C ILE A 59 -9.24 -10.32 5.51
N LEU A 60 -9.06 -8.99 5.60
CA LEU A 60 -10.07 -8.00 5.29
C LEU A 60 -9.41 -6.69 4.90
N ILE A 61 -9.98 -6.02 3.89
CA ILE A 61 -9.56 -4.70 3.48
C ILE A 61 -10.78 -3.78 3.33
N SER A 62 -10.66 -2.52 3.73
CA SER A 62 -11.68 -1.51 3.46
C SER A 62 -11.07 -0.20 2.98
N GLY A 63 -11.81 0.52 2.14
CA GLY A 63 -11.33 1.79 1.58
C GLY A 63 -12.33 2.40 0.61
N ASP A 64 -11.84 3.27 -0.25
CA ASP A 64 -12.63 3.80 -1.36
C ASP A 64 -12.76 2.78 -2.50
N SER A 65 -13.71 3.03 -3.41
CA SER A 65 -13.99 2.12 -4.53
C SER A 65 -12.77 1.82 -5.40
N LYS A 66 -11.86 2.79 -5.57
CA LYS A 66 -10.68 2.63 -6.43
C LYS A 66 -9.57 1.81 -5.74
N SER A 67 -9.38 2.03 -4.45
CA SER A 67 -8.43 1.21 -3.67
C SER A 67 -8.87 -0.25 -3.62
N LEU A 68 -10.17 -0.53 -3.49
CA LEU A 68 -10.71 -1.89 -3.51
C LEU A 68 -10.58 -2.56 -4.88
N GLU A 69 -10.76 -1.81 -5.98
CA GLU A 69 -10.51 -2.29 -7.34
C GLU A 69 -9.04 -2.73 -7.51
N GLN A 70 -8.10 -1.92 -7.03
CA GLN A 70 -6.67 -2.22 -7.10
C GLN A 70 -6.30 -3.41 -6.19
N ALA A 71 -6.81 -3.42 -4.95
CA ALA A 71 -6.60 -4.52 -4.02
C ALA A 71 -7.15 -5.85 -4.54
N GLY A 72 -8.29 -5.84 -5.25
CA GLY A 72 -8.86 -7.03 -5.89
C GLY A 72 -7.95 -7.64 -6.95
N THR A 73 -7.03 -6.87 -7.52
CA THR A 73 -6.01 -7.38 -8.45
C THR A 73 -4.82 -8.02 -7.70
N SER A 74 -4.34 -7.36 -6.64
CA SER A 74 -3.15 -7.82 -5.87
C SER A 74 -3.50 -8.89 -4.84
N LEU A 75 -4.71 -8.83 -4.27
CA LEU A 75 -5.19 -9.66 -3.16
C LEU A 75 -6.57 -10.28 -3.50
N PRO A 76 -6.68 -11.09 -4.57
CA PRO A 76 -7.98 -11.53 -5.11
C PRO A 76 -8.81 -12.39 -4.14
N SER A 77 -8.17 -13.04 -3.18
CA SER A 77 -8.84 -13.87 -2.16
C SER A 77 -9.23 -13.09 -0.91
N THR A 78 -8.83 -11.81 -0.78
CA THR A 78 -9.11 -11.00 0.39
C THR A 78 -10.48 -10.33 0.29
N PRO A 79 -11.39 -10.58 1.23
CA PRO A 79 -12.67 -9.86 1.30
C PRO A 79 -12.48 -8.35 1.43
N GLY A 80 -13.38 -7.58 0.78
CA GLY A 80 -13.28 -6.13 0.76
C GLY A 80 -14.59 -5.41 1.05
N VAL A 81 -14.52 -4.26 1.76
CA VAL A 81 -15.67 -3.39 2.03
C VAL A 81 -15.41 -2.00 1.46
N ILE A 82 -16.19 -1.61 0.46
CA ILE A 82 -16.20 -0.23 -0.04
C ILE A 82 -16.93 0.64 0.98
N THR A 83 -16.26 1.67 1.49
CA THR A 83 -16.82 2.62 2.46
C THR A 83 -17.26 3.93 1.83
N LYS A 84 -16.69 4.26 0.67
CA LYS A 84 -16.95 5.47 -0.11
C LYS A 84 -16.65 5.25 -1.59
N TYR A 85 -17.34 5.97 -2.43
CA TYR A 85 -17.10 6.01 -3.88
C TYR A 85 -16.37 7.29 -4.24
N SER A 86 -15.24 7.18 -4.91
CA SER A 86 -14.44 8.34 -5.35
C SER A 86 -15.16 9.13 -6.43
N ILE A 87 -15.19 10.47 -6.28
CA ILE A 87 -15.71 11.44 -7.27
C ILE A 87 -14.57 12.41 -7.64
N GLY A 88 -13.46 11.86 -8.13
CA GLY A 88 -12.23 12.61 -8.36
C GLY A 88 -11.33 12.64 -7.12
N THR A 89 -10.29 13.48 -7.16
CA THR A 89 -9.21 13.49 -6.16
C THR A 89 -9.58 14.13 -4.82
N GLU A 90 -10.58 15.00 -4.81
CA GLU A 90 -10.96 15.81 -3.63
C GLU A 90 -12.37 15.52 -3.12
N GLY A 91 -13.08 14.60 -3.77
CA GLY A 91 -14.48 14.31 -3.46
C GLY A 91 -14.78 12.83 -3.38
N ALA A 92 -15.70 12.48 -2.47
CA ALA A 92 -16.22 11.13 -2.35
C ALA A 92 -17.68 11.12 -1.92
N LEU A 93 -18.45 10.16 -2.43
CA LEU A 93 -19.76 9.81 -1.93
C LEU A 93 -19.59 8.76 -0.83
N CYS A 94 -19.74 9.18 0.43
CA CYS A 94 -19.57 8.29 1.57
C CYS A 94 -20.87 7.55 1.90
N MET A 95 -20.74 6.28 2.30
CA MET A 95 -21.85 5.58 2.93
C MET A 95 -22.04 6.08 4.37
N HIS A 96 -23.29 5.95 4.88
CA HIS A 96 -23.56 6.29 6.29
C HIS A 96 -22.68 5.44 7.23
N PRO A 97 -22.07 6.02 8.28
CA PRO A 97 -21.15 5.30 9.17
C PRO A 97 -21.73 4.02 9.77
N ASP A 98 -23.00 4.04 10.21
CA ASP A 98 -23.64 2.86 10.79
C ASP A 98 -23.70 1.72 9.77
N ARG A 99 -24.03 2.04 8.49
CA ARG A 99 -24.05 1.05 7.42
C ARG A 99 -22.66 0.47 7.15
N VAL A 100 -21.62 1.30 7.18
CA VAL A 100 -20.23 0.85 7.07
C VAL A 100 -19.86 -0.09 8.20
N CYS A 101 -20.22 0.25 9.44
CA CYS A 101 -19.98 -0.60 10.63
C CYS A 101 -20.68 -1.95 10.53
N GLU A 102 -21.91 -2.00 10.02
CA GLU A 102 -22.62 -3.25 9.77
C GLU A 102 -21.88 -4.12 8.75
N LEU A 103 -21.56 -3.54 7.58
CA LEU A 103 -20.84 -4.24 6.51
C LEU A 103 -19.48 -4.78 6.96
N LEU A 104 -18.70 -3.96 7.67
CA LEU A 104 -17.40 -4.39 8.21
C LEU A 104 -17.56 -5.55 9.21
N ARG A 105 -18.56 -5.48 10.10
CA ARG A 105 -18.81 -6.54 11.08
C ARG A 105 -19.22 -7.86 10.41
N ASP A 106 -20.07 -7.79 9.39
CA ASP A 106 -20.54 -8.98 8.71
C ASP A 106 -19.46 -9.58 7.82
N GLU A 107 -18.70 -8.72 7.12
CA GLU A 107 -17.57 -9.20 6.29
C GLU A 107 -16.42 -9.74 7.16
N MET A 108 -16.17 -9.16 8.34
CA MET A 108 -15.19 -9.72 9.27
C MET A 108 -15.58 -11.10 9.78
N LYS A 109 -16.87 -11.35 10.11
CA LYS A 109 -17.35 -12.68 10.47
C LYS A 109 -17.13 -13.69 9.34
N ARG A 110 -17.30 -13.25 8.08
CA ARG A 110 -17.04 -14.07 6.91
C ARG A 110 -15.55 -14.33 6.71
N ALA A 111 -14.73 -13.30 6.82
CA ALA A 111 -13.28 -13.38 6.72
C ALA A 111 -12.67 -14.36 7.74
N MET A 112 -13.15 -14.32 8.98
CA MET A 112 -12.72 -15.26 10.04
C MET A 112 -13.02 -16.73 9.73
N LYS A 113 -14.05 -17.02 8.93
CA LYS A 113 -14.35 -18.39 8.49
C LYS A 113 -13.45 -18.84 7.33
N LEU A 114 -12.86 -17.89 6.62
CA LEU A 114 -12.01 -18.12 5.45
C LEU A 114 -10.51 -17.97 5.76
N VAL A 115 -10.15 -17.63 6.99
CA VAL A 115 -8.78 -17.28 7.38
C VAL A 115 -7.76 -18.33 6.96
N ASP A 116 -8.06 -19.61 7.17
CA ASP A 116 -7.16 -20.72 6.82
C ASP A 116 -7.06 -20.99 5.31
N SER A 117 -7.92 -20.36 4.50
CA SER A 117 -7.93 -20.48 3.03
C SER A 117 -7.34 -19.28 2.30
N ILE A 118 -7.01 -18.21 3.03
CA ILE A 118 -6.39 -17.00 2.45
C ILE A 118 -4.88 -17.14 2.58
N GLU A 119 -4.22 -17.29 1.44
CA GLU A 119 -2.76 -17.39 1.40
C GLU A 119 -2.10 -16.03 1.69
N PRO A 120 -1.06 -16.01 2.55
CA PRO A 120 -0.22 -14.82 2.72
C PRO A 120 0.45 -14.39 1.41
N ALA A 121 0.56 -13.08 1.18
CA ALA A 121 1.32 -12.56 0.05
C ALA A 121 2.78 -13.02 0.13
N GLN A 122 3.35 -13.48 -0.98
CA GLN A 122 4.70 -14.02 -0.99
C GLN A 122 5.64 -13.15 -1.80
N ILE A 123 6.84 -12.97 -1.27
CA ILE A 123 7.96 -12.36 -1.96
C ILE A 123 9.23 -13.11 -1.58
N SER A 124 10.15 -13.28 -2.49
CA SER A 124 11.38 -14.05 -2.25
C SER A 124 12.58 -13.43 -2.96
N GLY A 125 13.77 -13.68 -2.42
CA GLY A 125 15.02 -13.17 -2.96
C GLY A 125 15.28 -11.70 -2.63
N ALA A 126 16.24 -11.10 -3.33
CA ALA A 126 16.55 -9.68 -3.22
C ALA A 126 15.43 -8.86 -3.88
N ILE A 127 14.88 -7.91 -3.15
CA ILE A 127 13.73 -7.10 -3.58
C ILE A 127 14.25 -5.82 -4.24
N GLN A 128 13.81 -5.57 -5.47
CA GLN A 128 14.10 -4.33 -6.17
C GLN A 128 12.97 -3.33 -5.90
N LEU A 129 13.31 -2.25 -5.17
CA LEU A 129 12.43 -1.13 -4.89
C LEU A 129 12.75 0.02 -5.84
N GLY A 130 11.81 0.38 -6.69
CA GLY A 130 11.81 1.60 -7.48
C GLY A 130 11.14 2.74 -6.72
N VAL A 131 11.73 3.93 -6.82
CA VAL A 131 11.18 5.17 -6.23
C VAL A 131 11.17 6.24 -7.31
N LYS A 132 10.00 6.76 -7.65
CA LYS A 132 9.86 7.89 -8.57
C LYS A 132 9.34 9.10 -7.84
N VAL A 133 10.09 10.20 -7.92
CA VAL A 133 9.74 11.50 -7.35
C VAL A 133 8.97 12.31 -8.39
N LEU A 134 7.79 12.80 -8.03
CA LEU A 134 6.92 13.54 -8.97
C LEU A 134 7.31 15.00 -9.14
N ASP A 135 8.14 15.53 -8.25
CA ASP A 135 8.73 16.87 -8.33
C ASP A 135 10.26 16.77 -8.44
N VAL A 136 10.80 17.13 -9.60
CA VAL A 136 12.24 17.07 -9.86
C VAL A 136 13.09 17.87 -8.86
N CYS A 137 12.54 18.94 -8.30
CA CYS A 137 13.23 19.77 -7.30
C CYS A 137 13.48 19.01 -5.98
N LEU A 138 12.71 17.95 -5.70
CA LEU A 138 12.85 17.12 -4.52
C LEU A 138 13.73 15.88 -4.79
N SER A 139 14.04 15.59 -6.04
CA SER A 139 14.67 14.32 -6.43
C SER A 139 16.06 14.14 -5.81
N SER A 140 16.85 15.20 -5.66
CA SER A 140 18.19 15.14 -5.06
C SER A 140 18.19 14.67 -3.59
N ARG A 141 17.06 14.82 -2.89
CA ARG A 141 16.93 14.39 -1.48
C ARG A 141 16.99 12.86 -1.33
N ILE A 142 16.53 12.14 -2.35
CA ILE A 142 16.56 10.66 -2.32
C ILE A 142 18.00 10.15 -2.40
N GLU A 143 18.90 10.87 -3.06
CA GLU A 143 20.32 10.48 -3.14
C GLU A 143 21.05 10.53 -1.80
N TRP A 144 20.49 11.21 -0.79
CA TRP A 144 21.06 11.20 0.57
C TRP A 144 20.90 9.86 1.28
N ILE A 145 20.04 8.97 0.75
CA ILE A 145 19.81 7.65 1.35
C ILE A 145 20.89 6.68 0.88
N PRO A 146 21.65 6.06 1.80
CA PRO A 146 22.67 5.07 1.43
C PRO A 146 22.10 3.92 0.60
N GLY A 147 22.83 3.50 -0.43
CA GLY A 147 22.39 2.43 -1.34
C GLY A 147 21.49 2.90 -2.48
N CYS A 148 21.21 4.21 -2.57
CA CYS A 148 20.48 4.80 -3.66
C CYS A 148 21.26 4.67 -4.98
N LYS A 149 20.58 4.19 -6.03
CA LYS A 149 21.05 4.21 -7.41
C LYS A 149 20.12 5.08 -8.23
N ARG A 150 20.61 6.19 -8.77
CA ARG A 150 19.85 7.03 -9.69
C ARG A 150 19.70 6.33 -11.04
N VAL A 151 18.48 6.27 -11.56
CA VAL A 151 18.16 5.71 -12.88
C VAL A 151 17.99 6.83 -13.90
N ASP A 152 17.23 7.88 -13.53
CA ASP A 152 17.05 9.09 -14.35
C ASP A 152 16.90 10.34 -13.45
N SER A 153 16.36 11.45 -14.01
CA SER A 153 16.20 12.73 -13.27
C SER A 153 15.28 12.63 -12.05
N THR A 154 14.36 11.67 -12.02
CA THR A 154 13.33 11.54 -10.97
C THR A 154 13.18 10.13 -10.43
N SER A 155 13.87 9.15 -11.02
CA SER A 155 13.71 7.73 -10.69
C SER A 155 14.97 7.17 -10.05
N PHE A 156 14.77 6.37 -9.02
CA PHE A 156 15.81 5.77 -8.19
C PHE A 156 15.50 4.30 -7.91
N GLU A 157 16.53 3.51 -7.69
CA GLU A 157 16.45 2.09 -7.33
C GLU A 157 17.21 1.80 -6.05
N PHE A 158 16.65 0.87 -5.28
CA PHE A 158 17.29 0.26 -4.11
C PHE A 158 17.16 -1.26 -4.20
N THR A 159 18.16 -1.97 -3.66
CA THR A 159 18.09 -3.41 -3.49
C THR A 159 17.94 -3.72 -2.00
N CYS A 160 16.85 -4.38 -1.64
CA CYS A 160 16.49 -4.72 -0.26
C CYS A 160 16.57 -6.23 -0.04
N ARG A 161 16.91 -6.64 1.17
CA ARG A 161 17.00 -8.06 1.56
C ARG A 161 15.65 -8.63 2.02
N ASN A 162 14.75 -7.76 2.51
CA ASN A 162 13.46 -8.13 3.09
C ASN A 162 12.50 -6.93 3.06
N MET A 163 11.23 -7.17 3.34
CA MET A 163 10.19 -6.13 3.34
C MET A 163 10.34 -5.10 4.47
N LYS A 164 11.03 -5.42 5.56
CA LYS A 164 11.37 -4.44 6.60
C LYS A 164 12.29 -3.35 6.05
N GLU A 165 13.28 -3.71 5.23
CA GLU A 165 14.16 -2.73 4.57
C GLU A 165 13.37 -1.90 3.55
N VAL A 166 12.48 -2.52 2.77
CA VAL A 166 11.56 -1.81 1.85
C VAL A 166 10.74 -0.76 2.63
N LEU A 167 10.10 -1.17 3.72
CA LEU A 167 9.26 -0.28 4.52
C LEU A 167 10.07 0.89 5.12
N ASN A 168 11.27 0.62 5.62
CA ASN A 168 12.16 1.66 6.14
C ASN A 168 12.55 2.68 5.05
N LEU A 169 12.85 2.22 3.83
CA LEU A 169 13.16 3.08 2.70
C LEU A 169 11.94 3.90 2.26
N VAL A 170 10.76 3.29 2.19
CA VAL A 170 9.52 3.98 1.87
C VAL A 170 9.25 5.12 2.85
N TYR A 171 9.37 4.86 4.17
CA TYR A 171 9.25 5.91 5.19
C TYR A 171 10.36 6.95 5.10
N GLY A 172 11.61 6.54 4.89
CA GLY A 172 12.75 7.45 4.75
C GLY A 172 12.58 8.39 3.55
N CYS A 173 12.26 7.85 2.39
CA CYS A 173 11.99 8.64 1.18
C CYS A 173 10.84 9.62 1.40
N SER A 174 9.72 9.14 1.97
CA SER A 174 8.54 9.96 2.23
C SER A 174 8.85 11.10 3.20
N THR A 175 9.57 10.81 4.28
CA THR A 175 9.99 11.83 5.25
C THR A 175 10.88 12.90 4.61
N LEU A 176 11.84 12.50 3.78
CA LEU A 176 12.77 13.44 3.14
C LEU A 176 12.07 14.38 2.13
N VAL A 177 11.12 13.88 1.34
CA VAL A 177 10.40 14.72 0.38
C VAL A 177 9.37 15.64 1.03
N GLU A 178 8.86 15.29 2.22
CA GLU A 178 7.93 16.13 2.98
C GLU A 178 8.64 17.13 3.91
N ALA A 179 9.92 16.94 4.21
CA ALA A 179 10.68 17.83 5.08
C ALA A 179 10.73 19.25 4.52
N LYS A 180 10.49 20.22 5.39
CA LYS A 180 10.68 21.66 5.11
C LYS A 180 12.07 22.04 5.60
N PHE A 181 12.96 22.36 4.66
CA PHE A 181 14.31 22.88 4.92
C PHE A 181 14.32 24.38 4.66
#